data_e967f0c6a23f75f6931d6281c604f074
#
_entry.id   e967f0c6a23f75f6931d6281c604f074
#
_cell.length_a   1.000
_cell.length_b   1.000
_cell.length_c   1.000
_cell.angle_alpha   90.00
_cell.angle_beta   90.00
_cell.angle_gamma   90.00
#
_symmetry.space_group_name_H-M   'P 1'
#
loop_
_entity.id
_entity.type
_entity.pdbx_description
1 polymer ?
#
loop_
_entity_poly.entity_id
_entity_poly.type
_entity_poly.pdbx_seq_one_letter_code
_entity_poly.pdbx_strand_id
1 'polypeptide(L)'
;MTCLTKLTSSHALGVLIGIGGLLLAGPVGLVAGPPFTTDDPEPVEYQHWEWYVASQNFKTADGWSGTAPHFEVNYGAISNVQLHLIAPLAYSAPVHGAGQWGFGDLELGVKYRFAQETERMPQIGTFPQLEVPTGSAEEGLGNGHLQAFLPLWAQKSFGKWTIYGGGGYGINGGAGNRDWGYGGVVLQNQVMKNLLVGGEVYHRTSMRVGEQADTAFNLGAVFDFSDRHHVLFSAGRSIAGPTEFQVYVAYQFTFGPGLFRRGQR
;
A
#
# COMPACT_ATOMS: atom_id res chain seq x y z
N MET A 1 -64.95 16.89 53.66
CA MET A 1 -63.59 17.31 54.04
C MET A 1 -62.62 16.61 53.16
N THR A 2 -62.10 17.31 52.16
CA THR A 2 -61.37 16.81 51.00
C THR A 2 -59.90 17.10 51.24
N CYS A 3 -59.07 16.08 51.20
CA CYS A 3 -57.63 16.23 51.28
C CYS A 3 -57.02 15.94 49.90
N LEU A 4 -56.48 16.97 49.27
CA LEU A 4 -55.81 16.92 48.00
C LEU A 4 -54.33 16.55 48.25
N THR A 5 -53.88 15.44 47.72
CA THR A 5 -52.48 15.08 47.63
C THR A 5 -51.93 15.48 46.22
N LYS A 6 -50.94 16.39 46.19
CA LYS A 6 -50.15 16.77 45.00
C LYS A 6 -49.22 15.66 44.66
N LEU A 7 -49.32 15.16 43.43
CA LEU A 7 -48.25 14.39 42.76
C LEU A 7 -47.23 15.36 42.15
N THR A 8 -45.99 15.26 42.58
CA THR A 8 -44.84 15.89 41.94
C THR A 8 -44.21 14.91 40.93
N SER A 9 -44.33 15.20 39.65
CA SER A 9 -43.62 14.47 38.61
C SER A 9 -42.21 15.01 38.51
N SER A 10 -41.22 14.18 38.84
CA SER A 10 -39.80 14.46 38.55
C SER A 10 -39.48 13.99 37.11
N HIS A 11 -39.25 14.94 36.21
CA HIS A 11 -38.69 14.65 34.91
C HIS A 11 -37.21 14.30 35.06
N ALA A 12 -36.88 13.03 34.96
CA ALA A 12 -35.52 12.59 34.74
C ALA A 12 -35.13 12.90 33.29
N LEU A 13 -34.31 13.94 33.12
CA LEU A 13 -33.69 14.29 31.86
C LEU A 13 -32.56 13.28 31.60
N GLY A 14 -32.84 12.26 30.81
CA GLY A 14 -31.83 11.31 30.33
C GLY A 14 -30.94 12.00 29.32
N VAL A 15 -29.71 12.34 29.72
CA VAL A 15 -28.64 12.75 28.80
C VAL A 15 -28.19 11.51 28.06
N LEU A 16 -28.66 11.34 26.84
CA LEU A 16 -28.07 10.43 25.84
C LEU A 16 -26.74 11.02 25.43
N ILE A 17 -25.63 10.55 26.01
CA ILE A 17 -24.30 10.77 25.49
C ILE A 17 -24.19 9.86 24.27
N GLY A 18 -24.44 10.42 23.09
CA GLY A 18 -24.10 9.81 21.82
C GLY A 18 -22.57 9.74 21.72
N ILE A 19 -22.02 8.56 21.98
CA ILE A 19 -20.64 8.26 21.60
C ILE A 19 -20.64 8.20 20.08
N GLY A 20 -20.43 9.34 19.43
CA GLY A 20 -20.08 9.41 18.03
C GLY A 20 -18.71 8.77 17.89
N GLY A 21 -18.69 7.50 17.48
CA GLY A 21 -17.45 6.87 17.06
C GLY A 21 -16.87 7.67 15.92
N LEU A 22 -15.77 8.36 16.17
CA LEU A 22 -14.93 8.96 15.15
C LEU A 22 -14.36 7.78 14.36
N LEU A 23 -15.00 7.43 13.24
CA LEU A 23 -14.44 6.52 12.25
C LEU A 23 -13.28 7.27 11.60
N LEU A 24 -12.10 7.13 12.17
CA LEU A 24 -10.86 7.63 11.57
C LEU A 24 -10.64 6.81 10.28
N ALA A 25 -10.45 7.48 9.16
CA ALA A 25 -9.93 6.87 7.94
C ALA A 25 -8.70 6.05 8.32
N GLY A 26 -8.67 4.77 7.94
CA GLY A 26 -7.57 3.89 8.29
C GLY A 26 -6.25 4.36 7.66
N PRO A 27 -5.10 4.05 8.28
CA PRO A 27 -3.82 4.31 7.68
C PRO A 27 -3.73 3.66 6.30
N VAL A 28 -3.00 4.31 5.40
CA VAL A 28 -2.67 3.78 4.08
C VAL A 28 -1.81 2.55 4.31
N GLY A 29 -2.30 1.38 3.92
CA GLY A 29 -1.57 0.12 4.12
C GLY A 29 -0.32 0.03 3.25
N LEU A 30 0.56 -0.90 3.61
CA LEU A 30 1.80 -1.26 2.90
C LEU A 30 1.58 -1.33 1.39
N VAL A 31 2.43 -0.60 0.65
CA VAL A 31 2.42 -0.56 -0.81
C VAL A 31 3.32 -1.67 -1.33
N ALA A 32 2.78 -2.57 -2.13
CA ALA A 32 3.56 -3.58 -2.84
C ALA A 32 4.12 -3.03 -4.16
N GLY A 33 4.74 -3.86 -5.00
CA GLY A 33 5.48 -3.41 -6.19
C GLY A 33 4.67 -2.63 -7.23
N PRO A 34 5.11 -1.39 -7.55
CA PRO A 34 4.41 -0.53 -8.51
C PRO A 34 4.29 -1.13 -9.93
N PRO A 35 3.19 -0.86 -10.66
CA PRO A 35 2.03 -0.03 -10.29
C PRO A 35 0.92 -0.79 -9.55
N PHE A 36 1.13 -2.06 -9.19
CA PHE A 36 0.14 -2.93 -8.56
C PHE A 36 0.37 -3.04 -7.05
N THR A 37 -0.65 -3.47 -6.33
CA THR A 37 -0.57 -3.76 -4.89
C THR A 37 0.13 -5.10 -4.64
N THR A 38 -0.03 -6.05 -5.55
CA THR A 38 0.68 -7.33 -5.54
C THR A 38 2.09 -7.15 -6.04
N ASP A 39 3.05 -7.69 -5.31
CA ASP A 39 4.46 -7.56 -5.66
C ASP A 39 5.00 -8.81 -6.38
N ASP A 40 6.19 -8.68 -6.92
CA ASP A 40 6.99 -9.71 -7.56
C ASP A 40 8.26 -10.06 -6.76
N PRO A 41 8.92 -11.17 -7.03
CA PRO A 41 10.15 -11.56 -6.33
C PRO A 41 11.42 -10.95 -6.92
N GLU A 42 11.35 -10.09 -7.96
CA GLU A 42 12.52 -9.60 -8.68
C GLU A 42 13.14 -8.38 -8.00
N PRO A 43 14.36 -8.48 -7.44
CA PRO A 43 15.03 -7.35 -6.86
C PRO A 43 15.71 -6.48 -7.92
N VAL A 44 15.90 -5.21 -7.60
CA VAL A 44 16.76 -4.30 -8.37
C VAL A 44 18.13 -4.94 -8.59
N GLU A 45 18.68 -4.79 -9.81
CA GLU A 45 19.99 -5.31 -10.15
C GLU A 45 21.09 -4.81 -9.23
N TYR A 46 22.13 -5.63 -9.01
CA TYR A 46 23.25 -5.30 -8.15
C TYR A 46 23.88 -3.95 -8.52
N GLN A 47 24.07 -3.07 -7.52
CA GLN A 47 24.58 -1.69 -7.65
C GLN A 47 23.71 -0.75 -8.49
N HIS A 48 22.44 -1.11 -8.78
CA HIS A 48 21.49 -0.23 -9.42
C HIS A 48 20.54 0.37 -8.38
N TRP A 49 19.93 1.48 -8.78
CA TRP A 49 18.97 2.25 -8.01
C TRP A 49 17.68 2.43 -8.80
N GLU A 50 16.59 2.42 -8.10
CA GLU A 50 15.30 2.89 -8.58
C GLU A 50 14.75 3.91 -7.61
N TRP A 51 14.45 5.08 -8.11
CA TRP A 51 13.85 6.16 -7.34
C TRP A 51 12.47 6.46 -7.90
N TYR A 52 11.51 6.61 -7.01
CA TYR A 52 10.14 6.95 -7.38
C TYR A 52 9.70 8.24 -6.67
N VAL A 53 8.94 9.04 -7.43
CA VAL A 53 8.05 10.06 -6.89
C VAL A 53 6.66 9.62 -7.28
N ALA A 54 5.86 9.23 -6.29
CA ALA A 54 4.59 8.58 -6.53
C ALA A 54 3.46 9.13 -5.68
N SER A 55 2.26 8.78 -6.04
CA SER A 55 1.03 9.10 -5.31
C SER A 55 0.11 7.89 -5.36
N GLN A 56 -0.38 7.47 -4.20
CA GLN A 56 -1.37 6.41 -4.06
C GLN A 56 -2.57 6.94 -3.30
N ASN A 57 -3.76 6.76 -3.85
CA ASN A 57 -4.97 7.37 -3.33
C ASN A 57 -6.10 6.35 -3.29
N PHE A 58 -6.85 6.39 -2.20
CA PHE A 58 -8.02 5.55 -1.96
C PHE A 58 -9.24 6.40 -1.67
N LYS A 59 -10.36 6.05 -2.28
CA LYS A 59 -11.69 6.58 -2.01
C LYS A 59 -12.53 5.51 -1.35
N THR A 60 -13.08 5.82 -0.20
CA THR A 60 -14.08 5.01 0.50
C THR A 60 -15.33 5.85 0.78
N ALA A 61 -16.34 5.26 1.38
CA ALA A 61 -17.52 6.02 1.85
C ALA A 61 -17.15 7.11 2.86
N ASP A 62 -16.05 6.93 3.61
CA ASP A 62 -15.59 7.87 4.64
C ASP A 62 -14.80 9.06 4.08
N GLY A 63 -14.33 8.99 2.85
CA GLY A 63 -13.58 10.05 2.19
C GLY A 63 -12.41 9.56 1.35
N TRP A 64 -11.42 10.43 1.19
CA TRP A 64 -10.16 10.14 0.51
C TRP A 64 -9.02 10.03 1.51
N SER A 65 -8.11 9.10 1.25
CA SER A 65 -6.83 8.97 1.97
C SER A 65 -5.75 8.49 1.03
N GLY A 66 -4.50 8.73 1.39
CA GLY A 66 -3.40 8.29 0.55
C GLY A 66 -2.10 9.00 0.83
N THR A 67 -1.21 8.96 -0.16
CA THR A 67 0.08 9.64 -0.15
C THR A 67 0.21 10.53 -1.38
N ALA A 68 0.68 11.77 -1.20
CA ALA A 68 0.82 12.73 -2.30
C ALA A 68 1.85 13.83 -1.99
N PRO A 69 3.14 13.66 -2.37
CA PRO A 69 3.76 12.44 -2.91
C PRO A 69 4.24 11.49 -1.81
N HIS A 70 4.67 10.29 -2.22
CA HIS A 70 5.66 9.55 -1.48
C HIS A 70 6.95 9.40 -2.31
N PHE A 71 8.06 9.27 -1.60
CA PHE A 71 9.36 9.03 -2.20
C PHE A 71 9.77 7.61 -1.87
N GLU A 72 10.07 6.82 -2.90
CA GLU A 72 10.53 5.45 -2.76
C GLU A 72 11.94 5.34 -3.31
N VAL A 73 12.79 4.59 -2.61
CA VAL A 73 14.17 4.32 -3.01
C VAL A 73 14.47 2.85 -2.86
N ASN A 74 14.87 2.23 -3.95
CA ASN A 74 15.30 0.85 -4.02
C ASN A 74 16.77 0.76 -4.44
N TYR A 75 17.54 -0.11 -3.79
CA TYR A 75 18.95 -0.33 -4.07
C TYR A 75 19.31 -1.81 -4.12
N GLY A 76 19.87 -2.26 -5.22
CA GLY A 76 20.46 -3.58 -5.36
C GLY A 76 21.77 -3.71 -4.57
N ALA A 77 21.68 -4.08 -3.31
CA ALA A 77 22.82 -4.07 -2.38
C ALA A 77 23.82 -5.20 -2.62
N ILE A 78 23.32 -6.39 -2.89
CA ILE A 78 24.08 -7.57 -3.34
C ILE A 78 23.23 -8.33 -4.35
N SER A 79 23.82 -9.32 -5.05
CA SER A 79 23.06 -10.13 -5.99
C SER A 79 21.82 -10.76 -5.34
N ASN A 80 20.66 -10.59 -5.95
CA ASN A 80 19.37 -11.07 -5.47
C ASN A 80 18.84 -10.42 -4.18
N VAL A 81 19.44 -9.31 -3.70
CA VAL A 81 18.95 -8.57 -2.53
C VAL A 81 18.81 -7.08 -2.85
N GLN A 82 17.62 -6.56 -2.60
CA GLN A 82 17.28 -5.14 -2.68
C GLN A 82 16.98 -4.61 -1.28
N LEU A 83 17.51 -3.43 -0.97
CA LEU A 83 17.05 -2.61 0.14
C LEU A 83 15.99 -1.64 -0.35
N HIS A 84 15.01 -1.36 0.49
CA HIS A 84 13.84 -0.57 0.18
C HIS A 84 13.52 0.42 1.28
N LEU A 85 13.11 1.63 0.88
CA LEU A 85 12.64 2.69 1.76
C LEU A 85 11.52 3.46 1.06
N ILE A 86 10.39 3.68 1.77
CA ILE A 86 9.39 4.69 1.40
C ILE A 86 9.30 5.75 2.49
N ALA A 87 9.28 7.03 2.06
CA ALA A 87 9.01 8.19 2.90
C ALA A 87 7.77 8.91 2.37
N PRO A 88 6.58 8.73 2.98
CA PRO A 88 5.35 9.28 2.46
C PRO A 88 5.02 10.65 3.06
N LEU A 89 4.46 11.55 2.24
CA LEU A 89 3.59 12.61 2.70
C LEU A 89 2.15 12.09 2.59
N ALA A 90 1.59 11.74 3.73
CA ALA A 90 0.25 11.16 3.83
C ALA A 90 -0.82 12.26 3.94
N TYR A 91 -2.03 11.95 3.52
CA TYR A 91 -3.19 12.79 3.75
C TYR A 91 -4.43 11.96 4.08
N SER A 92 -5.33 12.59 4.85
CA SER A 92 -6.67 12.11 5.14
C SER A 92 -7.67 13.24 4.89
N ALA A 93 -8.64 13.02 4.03
CA ALA A 93 -9.68 13.98 3.66
C ALA A 93 -11.06 13.33 3.87
N PRO A 94 -11.54 13.26 5.12
CA PRO A 94 -12.82 12.64 5.44
C PRO A 94 -13.98 13.43 4.84
N VAL A 95 -15.12 12.77 4.59
CA VAL A 95 -16.36 13.43 4.10
C VAL A 95 -16.84 14.49 5.10
N HIS A 96 -16.63 14.26 6.39
CA HIS A 96 -16.99 15.17 7.46
C HIS A 96 -15.78 15.47 8.33
N GLY A 97 -15.48 16.76 8.53
CA GLY A 97 -14.33 17.22 9.31
C GLY A 97 -13.27 17.91 8.46
N ALA A 98 -12.17 18.28 9.10
CA ALA A 98 -11.03 18.91 8.43
C ALA A 98 -10.12 17.83 7.84
N GLY A 99 -9.64 18.06 6.62
CA GLY A 99 -8.57 17.25 6.06
C GLY A 99 -7.25 17.47 6.80
N GLN A 100 -6.44 16.43 6.86
CA GLN A 100 -5.09 16.44 7.46
C GLN A 100 -4.06 16.08 6.39
N TRP A 101 -2.85 16.63 6.54
CA TRP A 101 -1.73 16.33 5.65
C TRP A 101 -0.41 16.50 6.41
N GLY A 102 0.50 15.53 6.26
CA GLY A 102 1.78 15.53 6.96
C GLY A 102 2.61 14.30 6.65
N PHE A 103 3.67 14.08 7.42
CA PHE A 103 4.45 12.86 7.29
C PHE A 103 3.62 11.64 7.68
N GLY A 104 3.70 10.58 6.87
CA GLY A 104 3.14 9.26 7.16
C GLY A 104 4.15 8.34 7.85
N ASP A 105 3.79 7.06 7.94
CA ASP A 105 4.68 6.03 8.46
C ASP A 105 5.75 5.69 7.42
N LEU A 106 7.02 5.61 7.88
CA LEU A 106 8.13 5.16 7.04
C LEU A 106 8.03 3.66 6.80
N GLU A 107 8.25 3.22 5.56
CA GLU A 107 8.37 1.81 5.23
C GLU A 107 9.82 1.45 4.94
N LEU A 108 10.30 0.36 5.55
CA LEU A 108 11.60 -0.24 5.32
C LEU A 108 11.42 -1.67 4.87
N GLY A 109 12.18 -2.10 3.86
CA GLY A 109 12.04 -3.45 3.35
C GLY A 109 13.36 -4.06 2.86
N VAL A 110 13.34 -5.39 2.77
CA VAL A 110 14.43 -6.16 2.15
C VAL A 110 13.81 -7.20 1.23
N LYS A 111 13.96 -7.01 -0.10
CA LYS A 111 13.54 -8.02 -1.07
C LYS A 111 14.68 -8.99 -1.31
N TYR A 112 14.39 -10.29 -1.22
CA TYR A 112 15.36 -11.37 -1.44
C TYR A 112 14.78 -12.44 -2.36
N ARG A 113 15.37 -12.58 -3.54
CA ARG A 113 15.07 -13.66 -4.48
C ARG A 113 15.99 -14.86 -4.20
N PHE A 114 15.44 -15.92 -3.65
CA PHE A 114 16.20 -17.13 -3.31
C PHE A 114 16.12 -18.23 -4.39
N ALA A 115 15.19 -18.13 -5.36
CA ALA A 115 15.13 -18.99 -6.53
C ALA A 115 14.97 -18.15 -7.80
N GLN A 116 15.88 -18.34 -8.76
CA GLN A 116 15.81 -17.68 -10.06
C GLN A 116 14.88 -18.44 -11.00
N GLU A 117 14.29 -17.72 -11.97
CA GLU A 117 13.48 -18.31 -13.00
C GLU A 117 14.32 -19.24 -13.89
N THR A 118 13.78 -20.41 -14.22
CA THR A 118 14.31 -21.34 -15.22
C THR A 118 13.19 -21.68 -16.20
N GLU A 119 13.48 -22.46 -17.24
CA GLU A 119 12.43 -22.92 -18.17
C GLU A 119 11.25 -23.60 -17.46
N ARG A 120 11.53 -24.33 -16.38
CA ARG A 120 10.53 -25.18 -15.68
C ARG A 120 10.04 -24.60 -14.36
N MET A 121 10.84 -23.77 -13.71
CA MET A 121 10.54 -23.25 -12.37
C MET A 121 10.33 -21.73 -12.41
N PRO A 122 9.37 -21.21 -11.65
CA PRO A 122 9.24 -19.77 -11.45
C PRO A 122 10.43 -19.24 -10.64
N GLN A 123 10.70 -17.93 -10.72
CA GLN A 123 11.48 -17.29 -9.68
C GLN A 123 10.63 -17.15 -8.41
N ILE A 124 11.30 -17.23 -7.25
CA ILE A 124 10.63 -17.14 -5.95
C ILE A 124 11.47 -16.26 -5.03
N GLY A 125 10.80 -15.41 -4.29
CA GLY A 125 11.42 -14.51 -3.32
C GLY A 125 10.49 -14.10 -2.21
N THR A 126 11.06 -13.37 -1.27
CA THR A 126 10.34 -12.76 -0.16
C THR A 126 10.67 -11.27 -0.09
N PHE A 127 9.76 -10.50 0.48
CA PHE A 127 9.95 -9.05 0.68
C PHE A 127 9.40 -8.63 2.04
N PRO A 128 10.05 -9.03 3.15
CA PRO A 128 9.72 -8.50 4.47
C PRO A 128 9.77 -6.98 4.50
N GLN A 129 8.71 -6.39 5.04
CA GLN A 129 8.55 -4.94 5.18
C GLN A 129 8.20 -4.60 6.62
N LEU A 130 8.72 -3.47 7.09
CA LEU A 130 8.43 -2.87 8.39
C LEU A 130 7.87 -1.47 8.16
N GLU A 131 6.69 -1.19 8.68
CA GLU A 131 6.11 0.14 8.74
C GLU A 131 6.36 0.72 10.12
N VAL A 132 7.18 1.79 10.16
CA VAL A 132 7.62 2.46 11.39
C VAL A 132 6.67 3.62 11.69
N PRO A 133 6.07 3.70 12.90
CA PRO A 133 5.04 4.68 13.23
C PRO A 133 5.62 6.10 13.38
N THR A 134 5.96 6.74 12.29
CA THR A 134 6.48 8.11 12.23
C THR A 134 5.39 9.15 11.93
N GLY A 135 4.25 8.71 11.40
CA GLY A 135 3.08 9.52 11.15
C GLY A 135 2.21 9.73 12.38
N SER A 136 1.33 10.71 12.32
CA SER A 136 0.37 11.00 13.40
C SER A 136 -0.85 10.07 13.28
N ALA A 137 -0.99 9.11 14.20
CA ALA A 137 -2.16 8.25 14.26
C ALA A 137 -3.44 9.00 14.65
N GLU A 138 -3.33 10.07 15.48
CA GLU A 138 -4.46 10.90 15.88
C GLU A 138 -5.04 11.68 14.70
N GLU A 139 -4.20 12.03 13.72
CA GLU A 139 -4.60 12.74 12.50
C GLU A 139 -4.94 11.78 11.35
N GLY A 140 -4.83 10.47 11.55
CA GLY A 140 -5.07 9.44 10.54
C GLY A 140 -3.97 9.40 9.46
N LEU A 141 -2.75 9.85 9.78
CA LEU A 141 -1.59 9.88 8.88
C LEU A 141 -0.62 8.72 9.11
N GLY A 142 -0.85 7.92 10.15
CA GLY A 142 -0.04 6.74 10.49
C GLY A 142 -0.81 5.74 11.33
N ASN A 143 -0.24 4.56 11.52
CA ASN A 143 -0.88 3.46 12.27
C ASN A 143 -0.67 3.57 13.79
N GLY A 144 0.32 4.35 14.24
CA GLY A 144 0.67 4.54 15.65
C GLY A 144 1.39 3.34 16.28
N HIS A 145 1.60 2.26 15.56
CA HIS A 145 2.26 1.05 16.01
C HIS A 145 3.13 0.48 14.89
N LEU A 146 4.23 -0.17 15.27
CA LEU A 146 5.06 -0.90 14.34
C LEU A 146 4.24 -2.02 13.68
N GLN A 147 4.27 -2.07 12.36
CA GLN A 147 3.70 -3.17 11.59
C GLN A 147 4.82 -3.93 10.86
N ALA A 148 4.58 -5.20 10.57
CA ALA A 148 5.44 -6.00 9.72
C ALA A 148 4.59 -6.78 8.71
N PHE A 149 5.07 -6.90 7.48
CA PHE A 149 4.48 -7.76 6.47
C PHE A 149 5.51 -8.79 6.00
N LEU A 150 5.12 -10.05 5.98
CA LEU A 150 5.97 -11.19 5.68
C LEU A 150 5.40 -11.98 4.49
N PRO A 151 5.70 -11.58 3.25
CA PRO A 151 5.18 -12.22 2.05
C PRO A 151 6.11 -13.29 1.47
N LEU A 152 5.51 -14.12 0.60
CA LEU A 152 6.19 -14.98 -0.35
C LEU A 152 5.63 -14.70 -1.74
N TRP A 153 6.52 -14.43 -2.70
CA TRP A 153 6.19 -14.07 -4.07
C TRP A 153 6.78 -15.06 -5.07
N ALA A 154 6.05 -15.31 -6.14
CA ALA A 154 6.51 -16.12 -7.27
C ALA A 154 6.18 -15.43 -8.59
N GLN A 155 7.05 -15.59 -9.61
CA GLN A 155 6.86 -15.02 -10.94
C GLN A 155 7.30 -16.00 -12.01
N LYS A 156 6.57 -16.00 -13.14
CA LYS A 156 6.90 -16.78 -14.32
C LYS A 156 6.60 -16.00 -15.59
N SER A 157 7.56 -16.02 -16.53
CA SER A 157 7.45 -15.37 -17.83
C SER A 157 7.21 -16.36 -18.95
N PHE A 158 6.34 -15.98 -19.91
CA PHE A 158 5.97 -16.79 -21.08
C PHE A 158 5.94 -15.87 -22.31
N GLY A 159 7.10 -15.70 -22.94
CA GLY A 159 7.24 -14.78 -24.05
C GLY A 159 6.99 -13.32 -23.64
N LYS A 160 5.90 -12.72 -24.12
CA LYS A 160 5.50 -11.35 -23.76
C LYS A 160 4.62 -11.28 -22.49
N TRP A 161 4.22 -12.40 -21.97
CA TRP A 161 3.37 -12.48 -20.79
C TRP A 161 4.20 -12.78 -19.55
N THR A 162 3.88 -12.10 -18.48
CA THR A 162 4.39 -12.40 -17.13
C THR A 162 3.22 -12.53 -16.18
N ILE A 163 3.21 -13.60 -15.40
CA ILE A 163 2.31 -13.79 -14.28
C ILE A 163 3.14 -13.78 -13.00
N TYR A 164 2.70 -13.02 -12.01
CA TYR A 164 3.30 -13.04 -10.68
C TYR A 164 2.26 -12.87 -9.60
N GLY A 165 2.61 -13.22 -8.38
CA GLY A 165 1.74 -13.11 -7.25
C GLY A 165 2.20 -13.96 -6.08
N GLY A 166 1.37 -14.02 -5.08
CA GLY A 166 1.64 -14.73 -3.85
C GLY A 166 0.80 -14.18 -2.71
N GLY A 167 1.36 -14.17 -1.53
CA GLY A 167 0.66 -13.65 -0.37
C GLY A 167 1.54 -13.61 0.86
N GLY A 168 1.01 -13.05 1.93
CA GLY A 168 1.75 -12.87 3.17
C GLY A 168 0.86 -12.67 4.38
N TYR A 169 1.54 -12.56 5.50
CA TYR A 169 0.94 -12.31 6.80
C TYR A 169 1.44 -10.99 7.36
N GLY A 170 0.50 -10.14 7.74
CA GLY A 170 0.74 -8.84 8.37
C GLY A 170 0.58 -8.94 9.88
N ILE A 171 1.62 -8.56 10.60
CA ILE A 171 1.61 -8.40 12.06
C ILE A 171 1.26 -6.95 12.34
N ASN A 172 0.14 -6.70 13.01
CA ASN A 172 -0.40 -5.37 13.21
C ASN A 172 -0.88 -5.21 14.66
N GLY A 173 0.06 -4.98 15.56
CA GLY A 173 -0.20 -4.81 16.98
C GLY A 173 -0.97 -3.53 17.31
N GLY A 174 -1.40 -3.42 18.57
CA GLY A 174 -2.10 -2.27 19.11
C GLY A 174 -3.60 -2.49 19.32
N ALA A 175 -4.17 -1.68 20.18
CA ALA A 175 -5.60 -1.79 20.52
C ALA A 175 -6.48 -1.42 19.30
N GLY A 176 -7.40 -2.29 18.96
CA GLY A 176 -8.29 -2.12 17.81
C GLY A 176 -7.70 -2.58 16.47
N ASN A 177 -6.40 -2.87 16.40
CA ASN A 177 -5.76 -3.45 15.23
C ASN A 177 -5.90 -4.98 15.21
N ARG A 178 -5.68 -5.57 14.04
CA ARG A 178 -5.70 -7.02 13.81
C ARG A 178 -4.58 -7.40 12.88
N ASP A 179 -3.98 -8.54 13.13
CA ASP A 179 -3.15 -9.21 12.12
C ASP A 179 -4.00 -9.54 10.89
N TRP A 180 -3.38 -9.51 9.73
CA TRP A 180 -4.08 -9.62 8.47
C TRP A 180 -3.37 -10.54 7.49
N GLY A 181 -4.13 -11.08 6.56
CA GLY A 181 -3.63 -11.88 5.45
C GLY A 181 -3.80 -11.12 4.15
N TYR A 182 -2.87 -11.32 3.23
CA TYR A 182 -2.91 -10.80 1.87
C TYR A 182 -2.65 -11.94 0.87
N GLY A 183 -3.30 -11.86 -0.28
CA GLY A 183 -3.01 -12.69 -1.43
C GLY A 183 -3.44 -12.00 -2.71
N GLY A 184 -2.59 -12.04 -3.73
CA GLY A 184 -2.86 -11.39 -5.01
C GLY A 184 -2.16 -12.07 -6.17
N VAL A 185 -2.68 -11.78 -7.37
CA VAL A 185 -2.11 -12.23 -8.65
C VAL A 185 -2.21 -11.12 -9.69
N VAL A 186 -1.13 -10.96 -10.44
CA VAL A 186 -1.01 -10.03 -11.56
C VAL A 186 -0.75 -10.82 -12.84
N LEU A 187 -1.39 -10.40 -13.91
CA LEU A 187 -1.07 -10.81 -15.28
C LEU A 187 -0.74 -9.56 -16.08
N GLN A 188 0.44 -9.53 -16.71
CA GLN A 188 0.88 -8.42 -17.54
C GLN A 188 1.43 -8.88 -18.87
N ASN A 189 1.40 -7.97 -19.86
CA ASN A 189 1.86 -8.21 -21.23
C ASN A 189 2.66 -7.02 -21.77
N GLN A 190 3.80 -7.30 -22.37
CA GLN A 190 4.60 -6.32 -23.11
C GLN A 190 3.96 -6.10 -24.49
N VAL A 191 3.01 -5.16 -24.59
CA VAL A 191 2.27 -4.89 -25.84
C VAL A 191 3.12 -4.17 -26.89
N MET A 192 4.00 -3.26 -26.43
CA MET A 192 5.01 -2.58 -27.26
C MET A 192 6.36 -2.62 -26.58
N LYS A 193 7.44 -2.26 -27.26
CA LYS A 193 8.79 -2.23 -26.66
C LYS A 193 8.89 -1.36 -25.41
N ASN A 194 8.06 -0.33 -25.35
CA ASN A 194 8.06 0.69 -24.31
C ASN A 194 6.70 0.78 -23.57
N LEU A 195 5.82 -0.21 -23.71
CA LEU A 195 4.53 -0.22 -23.04
C LEU A 195 4.19 -1.62 -22.55
N LEU A 196 4.13 -1.75 -21.22
CA LEU A 196 3.63 -2.90 -20.51
C LEU A 196 2.25 -2.56 -19.97
N VAL A 197 1.29 -3.47 -20.09
CA VAL A 197 -0.05 -3.35 -19.51
C VAL A 197 -0.36 -4.58 -18.69
N GLY A 198 -1.16 -4.43 -17.66
CA GLY A 198 -1.52 -5.54 -16.79
C GLY A 198 -2.77 -5.28 -15.96
N GLY A 199 -3.14 -6.31 -15.23
CA GLY A 199 -4.20 -6.24 -14.25
C GLY A 199 -3.95 -7.19 -13.10
N GLU A 200 -4.41 -6.80 -11.92
CA GLU A 200 -4.36 -7.61 -10.72
C GLU A 200 -5.73 -7.86 -10.14
N VAL A 201 -5.83 -8.94 -9.38
CA VAL A 201 -6.87 -9.18 -8.38
C VAL A 201 -6.19 -9.57 -7.10
N TYR A 202 -6.61 -8.94 -5.99
CA TYR A 202 -6.08 -9.25 -4.68
C TYR A 202 -7.17 -9.31 -3.61
N HIS A 203 -6.84 -9.98 -2.52
CA HIS A 203 -7.64 -10.02 -1.30
C HIS A 203 -6.79 -9.66 -0.09
N ARG A 204 -7.33 -8.80 0.77
CA ARG A 204 -6.77 -8.47 2.07
C ARG A 204 -7.84 -8.64 3.14
N THR A 205 -7.54 -9.39 4.19
CA THR A 205 -8.42 -9.45 5.36
C THR A 205 -8.41 -8.12 6.10
N SER A 206 -9.38 -7.88 6.98
CA SER A 206 -9.45 -6.62 7.73
C SER A 206 -8.21 -6.43 8.62
N MET A 207 -7.71 -5.20 8.65
CA MET A 207 -6.57 -4.77 9.47
C MET A 207 -7.00 -4.21 10.83
N ARG A 208 -8.29 -3.97 11.04
CA ARG A 208 -8.85 -3.45 12.28
C ARG A 208 -10.09 -4.21 12.70
N VAL A 209 -10.38 -4.16 14.00
CA VAL A 209 -11.61 -4.75 14.54
C VAL A 209 -12.81 -3.96 14.02
N GLY A 210 -13.77 -4.66 13.40
CA GLY A 210 -14.97 -4.06 12.83
C GLY A 210 -14.85 -3.58 11.39
N GLU A 211 -13.66 -3.55 10.81
CA GLU A 211 -13.47 -3.29 9.37
C GLU A 211 -13.84 -4.51 8.52
N GLN A 212 -14.17 -4.26 7.26
CA GLN A 212 -14.41 -5.30 6.26
C GLN A 212 -13.11 -5.71 5.57
N ALA A 213 -13.04 -6.96 5.14
CA ALA A 213 -12.02 -7.41 4.20
C ALA A 213 -12.22 -6.74 2.83
N ASP A 214 -11.15 -6.65 2.05
CA ASP A 214 -11.17 -6.04 0.73
C ASP A 214 -10.71 -7.04 -0.34
N THR A 215 -11.56 -7.30 -1.32
CA THR A 215 -11.22 -7.98 -2.56
C THR A 215 -11.33 -6.98 -3.68
N ALA A 216 -10.24 -6.64 -4.32
CA ALA A 216 -10.18 -5.58 -5.31
C ALA A 216 -9.43 -5.99 -6.57
N PHE A 217 -9.58 -5.18 -7.62
CA PHE A 217 -8.80 -5.30 -8.84
C PHE A 217 -8.20 -3.94 -9.21
N ASN A 218 -7.08 -3.98 -9.94
CA ASN A 218 -6.50 -2.84 -10.63
C ASN A 218 -6.18 -3.19 -12.08
N LEU A 219 -6.28 -2.21 -12.95
CA LEU A 219 -5.71 -2.22 -14.29
C LEU A 219 -4.59 -1.18 -14.33
N GLY A 220 -3.46 -1.51 -14.93
CA GLY A 220 -2.30 -0.64 -14.90
C GLY A 220 -1.42 -0.77 -16.12
N ALA A 221 -0.48 0.17 -16.22
CA ALA A 221 0.50 0.22 -17.29
C ALA A 221 1.82 0.83 -16.80
N VAL A 222 2.90 0.44 -17.45
CA VAL A 222 4.22 1.07 -17.36
C VAL A 222 4.60 1.55 -18.75
N PHE A 223 4.94 2.83 -18.85
CA PHE A 223 5.42 3.44 -20.08
C PHE A 223 6.87 3.90 -19.92
N ASP A 224 7.75 3.35 -20.76
CA ASP A 224 9.18 3.65 -20.77
C ASP A 224 9.47 4.77 -21.77
N PHE A 225 9.82 5.96 -21.29
CA PHE A 225 10.32 7.05 -22.14
C PHE A 225 11.74 6.78 -22.60
N SER A 226 12.50 6.06 -21.79
CA SER A 226 13.86 5.61 -22.05
C SER A 226 14.21 4.47 -21.09
N ASP A 227 15.40 3.90 -21.19
CA ASP A 227 15.95 2.88 -20.26
C ASP A 227 16.06 3.36 -18.80
N ARG A 228 15.83 4.65 -18.55
CA ARG A 228 15.99 5.26 -17.21
C ARG A 228 14.73 5.96 -16.69
N HIS A 229 13.81 6.30 -17.54
CA HIS A 229 12.67 7.16 -17.22
C HIS A 229 11.37 6.43 -17.53
N HIS A 230 10.58 6.18 -16.51
CA HIS A 230 9.36 5.41 -16.61
C HIS A 230 8.20 6.16 -15.94
N VAL A 231 7.01 5.99 -16.45
CA VAL A 231 5.76 6.40 -15.80
C VAL A 231 4.91 5.17 -15.57
N LEU A 232 4.46 5.03 -14.35
CA LEU A 232 3.66 3.90 -13.89
C LEU A 232 2.28 4.41 -13.48
N PHE A 233 1.26 3.66 -13.83
CA PHE A 233 -0.11 4.00 -13.51
C PHE A 233 -0.92 2.73 -13.24
N SER A 234 -1.78 2.76 -12.22
CA SER A 234 -2.88 1.82 -12.09
C SER A 234 -4.11 2.47 -11.48
N ALA A 235 -5.27 1.91 -11.79
CA ALA A 235 -6.53 2.30 -11.17
C ALA A 235 -7.45 1.09 -11.04
N GLY A 236 -8.30 1.11 -10.03
CA GLY A 236 -9.24 0.03 -9.75
C GLY A 236 -10.21 0.34 -8.61
N ARG A 237 -10.84 -0.71 -8.13
CA ARG A 237 -11.80 -0.64 -7.03
C ARG A 237 -12.06 -2.01 -6.41
N SER A 238 -12.74 -2.03 -5.29
CA SER A 238 -13.22 -3.28 -4.71
C SER A 238 -14.26 -3.97 -5.60
N ILE A 239 -14.14 -5.28 -5.69
CA ILE A 239 -15.19 -6.21 -6.13
C ILE A 239 -16.12 -6.49 -4.94
N ALA A 240 -15.52 -6.64 -3.75
CA ALA A 240 -16.20 -6.81 -2.48
C ALA A 240 -15.32 -6.19 -1.37
N GLY A 241 -15.78 -5.09 -0.78
CA GLY A 241 -15.03 -4.34 0.22
C GLY A 241 -15.32 -2.84 0.18
N PRO A 242 -14.62 -2.05 0.98
CA PRO A 242 -14.92 -0.63 1.20
C PRO A 242 -14.36 0.30 0.12
N THR A 243 -13.38 -0.13 -0.69
CA THR A 243 -12.68 0.75 -1.63
C THR A 243 -13.53 1.04 -2.87
N GLU A 244 -14.13 2.22 -2.94
CA GLU A 244 -14.92 2.67 -4.09
C GLU A 244 -14.06 2.94 -5.32
N PHE A 245 -12.85 3.47 -5.10
CA PHE A 245 -11.86 3.76 -6.13
C PHE A 245 -10.46 3.80 -5.52
N GLN A 246 -9.48 3.33 -6.28
CA GLN A 246 -8.05 3.48 -5.95
C GLN A 246 -7.27 3.83 -7.19
N VAL A 247 -6.21 4.60 -7.02
CA VAL A 247 -5.32 5.02 -8.11
C VAL A 247 -3.89 5.17 -7.61
N TYR A 248 -2.96 4.69 -8.41
CA TYR A 248 -1.52 4.87 -8.25
C TYR A 248 -0.95 5.55 -9.49
N VAL A 249 -0.06 6.52 -9.28
CA VAL A 249 0.71 7.18 -10.34
C VAL A 249 2.13 7.38 -9.83
N ALA A 250 3.12 7.01 -10.63
CA ALA A 250 4.52 7.23 -10.30
C ALA A 250 5.35 7.65 -11.51
N TYR A 251 6.34 8.47 -11.23
CA TYR A 251 7.52 8.63 -12.08
C TYR A 251 8.67 7.86 -11.44
N GLN A 252 9.28 6.95 -12.21
CA GLN A 252 10.43 6.16 -11.79
C GLN A 252 11.68 6.58 -12.56
N PHE A 253 12.78 6.70 -11.85
CA PHE A 253 14.11 6.93 -12.41
C PHE A 253 15.06 5.79 -12.01
N THR A 254 15.60 5.09 -13.01
CA THR A 254 16.52 3.97 -12.82
C THR A 254 17.94 4.36 -13.24
N PHE A 255 18.93 3.97 -12.43
CA PHE A 255 20.33 4.22 -12.77
C PHE A 255 21.29 3.23 -12.08
N GLY A 256 22.45 3.03 -12.65
CA GLY A 256 23.49 2.12 -12.16
C GLY A 256 24.85 2.79 -12.02
N PRO A 257 25.92 2.01 -11.77
CA PRO A 257 27.27 2.50 -11.41
C PRO A 257 27.88 3.51 -12.37
N GLY A 258 27.46 3.53 -13.63
CA GLY A 258 27.99 4.45 -14.65
C GLY A 258 27.65 5.93 -14.43
N LEU A 259 26.58 6.22 -13.66
CA LEU A 259 26.13 7.60 -13.44
C LEU A 259 27.09 8.41 -12.56
N PHE A 260 27.71 7.76 -11.57
CA PHE A 260 28.61 8.41 -10.61
C PHE A 260 30.08 8.42 -11.04
N ARG A 261 30.46 7.68 -12.10
CA ARG A 261 31.87 7.60 -12.58
C ARG A 261 32.31 8.75 -13.51
N ARG A 262 31.42 9.65 -13.93
CA ARG A 262 31.75 10.76 -14.83
C ARG A 262 32.46 11.96 -14.19
N GLY A 263 32.83 11.90 -12.91
CA GLY A 263 33.53 12.98 -12.21
C GLY A 263 35.06 12.83 -12.08
N GLN A 264 35.65 11.79 -12.65
CA GLN A 264 37.11 11.57 -12.63
C GLN A 264 37.70 11.49 -14.04
N ARG A 265 37.65 12.60 -14.77
CA ARG A 265 38.52 12.88 -15.92
C ARG A 265 39.00 14.29 -15.84
#